data_0f4604d57482af286bb0994f752fec2c
#
_entry.id   0f4604d57482af286bb0994f752fec2c
#
_cell.length_a   1.000
_cell.length_b   1.000
_cell.length_c   1.000
_cell.angle_alpha   90.00
_cell.angle_beta   90.00
_cell.angle_gamma   90.00
#
_symmetry.space_group_name_H-M   'P 1'
#
loop_
_entity.id
_entity.type
_entity.pdbx_description
1 polymer ?
#
loop_
_entity_poly.entity_id
_entity_poly.type
_entity_poly.pdbx_seq_one_letter_code
_entity_poly.pdbx_strand_id
1 'polypeptide(L)'
;KLREVYMSKAKTLKQPAGTNSSGEIVIPAPKGGVISSKADRLRVRAAWMYFVEQKTQNEIAEILGIGRVSVVRMLTEARSRNEVKISIEGDLAEITSIERALEQRFGLERAVVAPLSDPEADPIPAISAATGTFVSDVMEAGMSVGVGWGRTLFGSLPYIRGRPLADFKVISLLGGIGVARRFNPAEFAWRFARAFQGDGYLIPAPAVVDSLETKTALIERCGLHEVLALADTLDAVLISVGSLAAATTLYRGGYLSEAVCNALESRGAVGDILYHYYDRDGAIVDHP
;
A
#
# COMPACT_ATOMS: atom_id res chain seq x y z
N LYS A 1 -1.66 -1.30 -28.43
CA LYS A 1 -1.97 0.14 -28.28
C LYS A 1 -1.28 0.79 -27.08
N LEU A 2 -0.82 0.00 -26.09
CA LEU A 2 -0.05 0.51 -24.92
C LEU A 2 1.44 0.77 -25.21
N ARG A 3 1.95 0.34 -26.35
CA ARG A 3 3.37 0.45 -26.71
C ARG A 3 3.80 1.82 -27.27
N GLU A 4 2.88 2.67 -27.65
CA GLU A 4 3.20 3.94 -28.36
C GLU A 4 3.16 5.20 -27.48
N VAL A 5 2.70 5.12 -26.24
CA VAL A 5 2.53 6.29 -25.38
C VAL A 5 3.80 6.68 -24.62
N TYR A 6 4.77 5.78 -24.48
CA TYR A 6 5.95 6.00 -23.61
C TYR A 6 7.19 6.60 -24.32
N MET A 7 7.18 6.81 -25.63
CA MET A 7 8.37 7.28 -26.38
C MET A 7 8.35 8.74 -26.84
N SER A 8 7.45 9.57 -26.33
CA SER A 8 7.42 10.99 -26.75
C SER A 8 7.07 11.93 -25.62
N LYS A 9 8.03 12.28 -24.78
CA LYS A 9 8.13 13.61 -24.12
C LYS A 9 9.30 13.69 -23.13
N ALA A 10 10.51 13.60 -23.65
CA ALA A 10 11.64 14.25 -22.99
C ALA A 10 11.65 15.72 -23.43
N LYS A 11 11.08 16.61 -22.68
CA LYS A 11 11.27 18.06 -22.85
C LYS A 11 11.33 18.77 -21.50
N THR A 12 12.54 19.21 -21.20
CA THR A 12 12.90 20.44 -20.49
C THR A 12 12.40 20.58 -19.04
N LEU A 13 13.24 20.19 -18.11
CA LEU A 13 13.19 20.62 -16.71
C LEU A 13 13.30 22.15 -16.64
N LYS A 14 12.24 22.83 -16.25
CA LYS A 14 12.28 24.20 -15.75
C LYS A 14 12.62 24.19 -14.26
N GLN A 15 13.56 25.03 -13.88
CA GLN A 15 14.01 25.27 -12.52
C GLN A 15 12.85 25.62 -11.57
N PRO A 16 12.93 25.27 -10.25
CA PRO A 16 11.93 25.67 -9.27
C PRO A 16 11.99 27.18 -9.04
N ALA A 17 10.87 27.84 -9.18
CA ALA A 17 10.67 29.23 -8.80
C ALA A 17 10.43 29.35 -7.30
N GLY A 18 11.07 30.32 -6.65
CA GLY A 18 10.65 30.79 -5.35
C GLY A 18 11.71 31.28 -4.39
N THR A 19 12.56 32.19 -4.83
CA THR A 19 13.17 33.16 -3.90
C THR A 19 12.61 34.55 -4.21
N ASN A 20 12.08 35.23 -3.18
CA ASN A 20 11.76 36.63 -3.33
C ASN A 20 13.06 37.45 -3.29
N SER A 21 13.02 38.69 -3.74
CA SER A 21 14.15 39.58 -3.95
C SER A 21 14.96 39.97 -2.71
N SER A 22 14.72 39.33 -1.56
CA SER A 22 15.40 39.57 -0.28
C SER A 22 16.10 38.31 0.30
N GLY A 23 16.12 37.19 -0.41
CA GLY A 23 16.89 35.99 0.01
C GLY A 23 16.29 35.23 1.20
N GLU A 24 15.07 35.50 1.60
CA GLU A 24 14.38 34.75 2.67
C GLU A 24 13.70 33.49 2.13
N ILE A 25 13.94 32.37 2.80
CA ILE A 25 13.26 31.11 2.55
C ILE A 25 11.80 31.26 3.02
N VAL A 26 10.88 31.41 2.09
CA VAL A 26 9.43 31.38 2.38
C VAL A 26 9.04 29.93 2.63
N ILE A 27 8.86 29.56 3.90
CA ILE A 27 8.23 28.31 4.28
C ILE A 27 6.73 28.47 4.04
N PRO A 28 6.10 27.73 3.09
CA PRO A 28 4.67 27.82 2.90
C PRO A 28 3.94 27.36 4.16
N ALA A 29 3.02 28.17 4.66
CA ALA A 29 2.17 27.80 5.78
C ALA A 29 1.33 26.57 5.41
N PRO A 30 1.20 25.58 6.32
CA PRO A 30 0.39 24.39 6.04
C PRO A 30 -1.06 24.78 5.84
N LYS A 31 -1.60 24.51 4.67
CA LYS A 31 -3.03 24.64 4.38
C LYS A 31 -3.79 23.52 5.07
N GLY A 32 -4.64 23.85 6.03
CA GLY A 32 -5.56 22.90 6.68
C GLY A 32 -5.23 22.65 8.15
N GLY A 33 -5.77 23.51 9.04
CA GLY A 33 -5.52 23.45 10.45
C GLY A 33 -6.22 22.29 11.16
N VAL A 34 -5.47 21.27 11.47
CA VAL A 34 -5.66 20.55 12.73
C VAL A 34 -4.71 21.24 13.73
N ILE A 35 -5.26 21.85 14.79
CA ILE A 35 -4.47 22.40 15.89
C ILE A 35 -3.69 21.22 16.46
N SER A 36 -2.42 21.08 16.07
CA SER A 36 -1.58 19.99 16.58
C SER A 36 -1.43 20.19 18.10
N SER A 37 -1.77 19.18 18.87
CA SER A 37 -1.66 19.22 20.32
C SER A 37 -0.22 19.50 20.73
N LYS A 38 0.00 19.98 21.98
CA LYS A 38 1.35 20.14 22.52
C LYS A 38 2.13 18.81 22.45
N ALA A 39 1.44 17.68 22.62
CA ALA A 39 2.03 16.35 22.52
C ALA A 39 2.46 16.02 21.08
N ASP A 40 1.67 16.37 20.07
CA ASP A 40 1.99 16.15 18.66
C ASP A 40 3.23 16.96 18.24
N ARG A 41 3.29 18.22 18.64
CA ARG A 41 4.47 19.06 18.37
C ARG A 41 5.74 18.51 19.03
N LEU A 42 5.62 18.00 20.25
CA LEU A 42 6.77 17.42 20.97
C LEU A 42 7.25 16.14 20.29
N ARG A 43 6.33 15.29 19.83
CA ARG A 43 6.63 14.06 19.09
C ARG A 43 7.35 14.35 17.78
N VAL A 44 6.81 15.25 16.96
CA VAL A 44 7.44 15.65 15.69
C VAL A 44 8.81 16.26 15.92
N ARG A 45 8.98 17.08 16.98
CA ARG A 45 10.26 17.65 17.32
C ARG A 45 11.27 16.58 17.76
N ALA A 46 10.86 15.60 18.55
CA ALA A 46 11.72 14.47 18.92
C ALA A 46 12.15 13.66 17.68
N ALA A 47 11.23 13.44 16.75
CA ALA A 47 11.51 12.76 15.49
C ALA A 47 12.50 13.56 14.62
N TRP A 48 12.33 14.88 14.51
CA TRP A 48 13.27 15.74 13.79
C TRP A 48 14.68 15.66 14.38
N MET A 49 14.81 15.80 15.71
CA MET A 49 16.10 15.70 16.40
C MET A 49 16.79 14.36 16.16
N TYR A 50 16.03 13.27 16.13
CA TYR A 50 16.58 11.94 15.94
C TYR A 50 16.98 11.66 14.48
N PHE A 51 16.06 11.89 13.52
CA PHE A 51 16.26 11.50 12.13
C PHE A 51 17.01 12.52 11.28
N VAL A 52 16.91 13.80 11.62
CA VAL A 52 17.53 14.89 10.84
C VAL A 52 18.77 15.42 11.53
N GLU A 53 18.69 15.75 12.84
CA GLU A 53 19.82 16.26 13.61
C GLU A 53 20.73 15.15 14.15
N GLN A 54 20.38 13.86 13.93
CA GLN A 54 21.14 12.68 14.36
C GLN A 54 21.47 12.64 15.86
N LYS A 55 20.65 13.22 16.69
CA LYS A 55 20.80 13.19 18.15
C LYS A 55 20.43 11.84 18.72
N THR A 56 21.12 11.41 19.75
CA THR A 56 20.80 10.20 20.49
C THR A 56 19.51 10.38 21.31
N GLN A 57 18.87 9.28 21.66
CA GLN A 57 17.67 9.31 22.50
C GLN A 57 17.91 9.95 23.87
N ASN A 58 19.13 9.86 24.42
CA ASN A 58 19.49 10.49 25.67
C ASN A 58 19.60 12.01 25.54
N GLU A 59 20.30 12.52 24.53
CA GLU A 59 20.38 13.95 24.25
C GLU A 59 19.02 14.58 23.99
N ILE A 60 18.14 13.87 23.26
CA ILE A 60 16.76 14.31 23.02
C ILE A 60 15.98 14.39 24.34
N ALA A 61 16.15 13.40 25.21
CA ALA A 61 15.51 13.38 26.52
C ALA A 61 15.93 14.58 27.36
N GLU A 62 17.22 14.91 27.40
CA GLU A 62 17.78 16.08 28.10
C GLU A 62 17.25 17.40 27.52
N ILE A 63 17.30 17.55 26.17
CA ILE A 63 16.88 18.80 25.51
C ILE A 63 15.39 19.06 25.70
N LEU A 64 14.57 18.01 25.68
CA LEU A 64 13.11 18.11 25.80
C LEU A 64 12.63 18.08 27.27
N GLY A 65 13.52 17.80 28.22
CA GLY A 65 13.17 17.68 29.65
C GLY A 65 12.24 16.50 29.93
N ILE A 66 12.38 15.39 29.25
CA ILE A 66 11.53 14.19 29.36
C ILE A 66 12.37 12.92 29.55
N GLY A 67 11.76 11.83 30.01
CA GLY A 67 12.48 10.56 30.14
C GLY A 67 12.78 9.90 28.77
N ARG A 68 13.91 9.19 28.68
CA ARG A 68 14.31 8.42 27.48
C ARG A 68 13.21 7.47 26.95
N VAL A 69 12.49 6.80 27.87
CA VAL A 69 11.38 5.90 27.51
C VAL A 69 10.28 6.67 26.75
N SER A 70 10.01 7.91 27.15
CA SER A 70 9.06 8.79 26.46
C SER A 70 9.54 9.15 25.05
N VAL A 71 10.85 9.39 24.86
CA VAL A 71 11.45 9.63 23.54
C VAL A 71 11.27 8.41 22.64
N VAL A 72 11.60 7.22 23.13
CA VAL A 72 11.43 5.94 22.37
C VAL A 72 9.98 5.79 21.91
N ARG A 73 9.02 5.99 22.82
CA ARG A 73 7.59 5.91 22.51
C ARG A 73 7.19 6.94 21.45
N MET A 74 7.66 8.18 21.56
CA MET A 74 7.38 9.25 20.58
C MET A 74 7.94 8.91 19.19
N LEU A 75 9.15 8.37 19.11
CA LEU A 75 9.75 7.96 17.84
C LEU A 75 8.99 6.80 17.17
N THR A 76 8.56 5.84 17.97
CA THR A 76 7.72 4.72 17.49
C THR A 76 6.36 5.24 17.01
N GLU A 77 5.75 6.14 17.75
CA GLU A 77 4.46 6.74 17.39
C GLU A 77 4.58 7.63 16.14
N ALA A 78 5.65 8.40 15.99
CA ALA A 78 5.90 9.21 14.81
C ALA A 78 6.00 8.35 13.53
N ARG A 79 6.63 7.17 13.62
CA ARG A 79 6.66 6.20 12.52
C ARG A 79 5.26 5.63 12.23
N SER A 80 4.53 5.19 13.26
CA SER A 80 3.19 4.62 13.09
C SER A 80 2.16 5.60 12.55
N ARG A 81 2.36 6.89 12.77
CA ARG A 81 1.52 7.98 12.24
C ARG A 81 2.01 8.54 10.89
N ASN A 82 3.05 7.97 10.30
CA ASN A 82 3.65 8.43 9.04
C ASN A 82 4.18 9.89 9.08
N GLU A 83 4.54 10.38 10.26
CA GLU A 83 5.18 11.68 10.45
C GLU A 83 6.66 11.64 10.05
N VAL A 84 7.23 10.43 9.97
CA VAL A 84 8.59 10.15 9.50
C VAL A 84 8.52 9.19 8.33
N LYS A 85 9.12 9.59 7.21
CA LYS A 85 9.32 8.75 6.04
C LYS A 85 10.82 8.55 5.85
N ILE A 86 11.26 7.30 5.77
CA ILE A 86 12.66 6.94 5.53
C ILE A 86 12.73 6.36 4.12
N SER A 87 13.55 6.95 3.26
CA SER A 87 13.91 6.41 1.96
C SER A 87 15.39 6.02 2.00
N ILE A 88 15.73 4.84 1.50
CA ILE A 88 17.10 4.38 1.33
C ILE A 88 17.32 4.27 -0.17
N GLU A 89 18.27 5.08 -0.67
CA GLU A 89 18.67 5.09 -2.06
C GLU A 89 20.11 4.56 -2.16
N GLY A 90 20.37 3.66 -3.10
CA GLY A 90 21.69 3.08 -3.28
C GLY A 90 21.80 2.29 -4.58
N ASP A 91 23.01 2.24 -5.14
CA ASP A 91 23.32 1.44 -6.32
C ASP A 91 23.57 -0.01 -5.91
N LEU A 92 22.55 -0.85 -6.07
CA LEU A 92 22.57 -2.27 -5.70
C LEU A 92 22.66 -3.11 -6.99
N ALA A 93 23.83 -3.18 -7.61
CA ALA A 93 24.05 -3.91 -8.85
C ALA A 93 23.54 -5.37 -8.82
N GLU A 94 23.67 -6.03 -7.68
CA GLU A 94 23.17 -7.40 -7.49
C GLU A 94 21.63 -7.45 -7.55
N ILE A 95 20.94 -6.52 -6.89
CA ILE A 95 19.47 -6.43 -6.92
C ILE A 95 18.98 -6.14 -8.34
N THR A 96 19.61 -5.21 -9.04
CA THR A 96 19.29 -4.91 -10.44
C THR A 96 19.47 -6.13 -11.35
N SER A 97 20.46 -6.98 -11.08
CA SER A 97 20.64 -8.24 -11.81
C SER A 97 19.48 -9.21 -11.59
N ILE A 98 19.00 -9.33 -10.34
CA ILE A 98 17.83 -10.18 -10.01
C ILE A 98 16.56 -9.62 -10.64
N GLU A 99 16.34 -8.32 -10.58
CA GLU A 99 15.19 -7.64 -11.22
C GLU A 99 15.14 -7.93 -12.72
N ARG A 100 16.26 -7.76 -13.42
CA ARG A 100 16.36 -8.08 -14.85
C ARG A 100 16.11 -9.55 -15.17
N ALA A 101 16.60 -10.46 -14.33
CA ALA A 101 16.37 -11.88 -14.51
C ALA A 101 14.88 -12.24 -14.36
N LEU A 102 14.17 -11.62 -13.41
CA LEU A 102 12.73 -11.77 -13.22
C LEU A 102 11.95 -11.20 -14.42
N GLU A 103 12.31 -10.00 -14.88
CA GLU A 103 11.70 -9.34 -16.03
C GLU A 103 11.79 -10.22 -17.28
N GLN A 104 12.98 -10.74 -17.58
CA GLN A 104 13.22 -11.61 -18.73
C GLN A 104 12.49 -12.94 -18.64
N ARG A 105 12.52 -13.58 -17.44
CA ARG A 105 11.93 -14.91 -17.28
C ARG A 105 10.40 -14.87 -17.35
N PHE A 106 9.78 -13.85 -16.78
CA PHE A 106 8.32 -13.76 -16.67
C PHE A 106 7.68 -12.76 -17.63
N GLY A 107 8.46 -12.10 -18.48
CA GLY A 107 7.96 -11.10 -19.42
C GLY A 107 7.39 -9.88 -18.73
N LEU A 108 7.92 -9.53 -17.55
CA LEU A 108 7.48 -8.35 -16.80
C LEU A 108 8.06 -7.09 -17.43
N GLU A 109 7.28 -6.02 -17.42
CA GLU A 109 7.77 -4.70 -17.83
C GLU A 109 8.78 -4.16 -16.80
N ARG A 110 8.53 -4.43 -15.52
CA ARG A 110 9.38 -4.01 -14.41
C ARG A 110 9.26 -4.95 -13.23
N ALA A 111 10.39 -5.30 -12.63
CA ALA A 111 10.48 -5.96 -11.34
C ALA A 111 11.11 -5.02 -10.31
N VAL A 112 10.71 -5.11 -9.05
CA VAL A 112 11.34 -4.40 -7.93
C VAL A 112 11.62 -5.40 -6.83
N VAL A 113 12.90 -5.60 -6.53
CA VAL A 113 13.35 -6.52 -5.50
C VAL A 113 13.69 -5.77 -4.22
N ALA A 114 13.02 -6.14 -3.14
CA ALA A 114 13.28 -5.57 -1.82
C ALA A 114 14.38 -6.35 -1.10
N PRO A 115 15.49 -5.70 -0.69
CA PRO A 115 16.59 -6.39 0.00
C PRO A 115 16.18 -6.82 1.41
N LEU A 116 16.67 -7.99 1.82
CA LEU A 116 16.60 -8.48 3.19
C LEU A 116 18.03 -8.67 3.72
N SER A 117 18.31 -8.13 4.90
CA SER A 117 19.60 -8.33 5.57
C SER A 117 19.71 -9.69 6.24
N ASP A 118 18.58 -10.31 6.57
CA ASP A 118 18.47 -11.64 7.17
C ASP A 118 17.47 -12.46 6.34
N PRO A 119 17.93 -13.58 5.72
CA PRO A 119 17.06 -14.45 4.91
C PRO A 119 15.87 -15.05 5.67
N GLU A 120 15.98 -15.19 7.00
CA GLU A 120 14.92 -15.73 7.86
C GLU A 120 13.94 -14.66 8.34
N ALA A 121 14.19 -13.38 8.03
CA ALA A 121 13.30 -12.29 8.42
C ALA A 121 11.98 -12.32 7.63
N ASP A 122 10.90 -11.80 8.25
CA ASP A 122 9.63 -11.59 7.53
C ASP A 122 9.85 -10.59 6.36
N PRO A 123 9.66 -11.00 5.10
CA PRO A 123 9.91 -10.13 3.95
C PRO A 123 8.84 -9.02 3.77
N ILE A 124 7.70 -9.15 4.45
CA ILE A 124 6.57 -8.23 4.26
C ILE A 124 6.93 -6.77 4.51
N PRO A 125 7.67 -6.38 5.57
CA PRO A 125 8.06 -5.00 5.77
C PRO A 125 8.90 -4.42 4.62
N ALA A 126 9.86 -5.18 4.10
CA ALA A 126 10.71 -4.76 2.99
C ALA A 126 9.91 -4.62 1.68
N ILE A 127 9.10 -5.63 1.34
CA ILE A 127 8.22 -5.59 0.16
C ILE A 127 7.21 -4.44 0.28
N SER A 128 6.64 -4.22 1.47
CA SER A 128 5.70 -3.11 1.71
C SER A 128 6.35 -1.75 1.47
N ALA A 129 7.58 -1.55 1.93
CA ALA A 129 8.32 -0.32 1.71
C ALA A 129 8.61 -0.10 0.21
N ALA A 130 9.09 -1.11 -0.49
CA ALA A 130 9.32 -1.07 -1.93
C ALA A 130 8.02 -0.81 -2.70
N THR A 131 6.92 -1.48 -2.34
CA THR A 131 5.59 -1.27 -2.93
C THR A 131 5.12 0.18 -2.77
N GLY A 132 5.21 0.74 -1.56
CA GLY A 132 4.79 2.12 -1.31
C GLY A 132 5.58 3.15 -2.11
N THR A 133 6.89 2.92 -2.26
CA THR A 133 7.77 3.76 -3.10
C THR A 133 7.38 3.62 -4.58
N PHE A 134 7.30 2.40 -5.09
CA PHE A 134 6.93 2.12 -6.47
C PHE A 134 5.59 2.75 -6.86
N VAL A 135 4.56 2.51 -6.06
CA VAL A 135 3.22 3.08 -6.27
C VAL A 135 3.24 4.60 -6.29
N SER A 136 4.06 5.22 -5.41
CA SER A 136 4.20 6.68 -5.39
C SER A 136 4.74 7.24 -6.70
N ASP A 137 5.56 6.47 -7.40
CA ASP A 137 6.22 6.90 -8.65
C ASP A 137 5.33 6.66 -9.88
N VAL A 138 4.48 5.62 -9.87
CA VAL A 138 3.73 5.20 -11.06
C VAL A 138 2.27 5.69 -11.09
N MET A 139 1.72 6.19 -9.98
CA MET A 139 0.36 6.75 -9.99
C MET A 139 0.33 8.14 -10.63
N GLU A 140 -0.61 8.36 -11.53
CA GLU A 140 -0.76 9.61 -12.30
C GLU A 140 -2.20 10.15 -12.21
N ALA A 141 -2.36 11.43 -12.54
CA ALA A 141 -3.68 12.06 -12.62
C ALA A 141 -4.54 11.38 -13.71
N GLY A 142 -5.83 11.25 -13.45
CA GLY A 142 -6.78 10.63 -14.35
C GLY A 142 -6.84 9.10 -14.26
N MET A 143 -5.90 8.45 -13.57
CA MET A 143 -5.90 6.99 -13.46
C MET A 143 -7.06 6.46 -12.60
N SER A 144 -7.60 5.32 -13.04
CA SER A 144 -8.53 4.46 -12.31
C SER A 144 -7.79 3.19 -11.86
N VAL A 145 -7.65 3.00 -10.55
CA VAL A 145 -6.84 1.92 -9.99
C VAL A 145 -7.68 0.97 -9.16
N GLY A 146 -7.74 -0.30 -9.58
CA GLY A 146 -8.33 -1.36 -8.78
C GLY A 146 -7.39 -1.79 -7.67
N VAL A 147 -7.90 -1.95 -6.46
CA VAL A 147 -7.07 -2.38 -5.34
C VAL A 147 -7.66 -3.60 -4.64
N GLY A 148 -6.79 -4.57 -4.41
CA GLY A 148 -7.08 -5.72 -3.58
C GLY A 148 -6.83 -5.44 -2.10
N TRP A 149 -6.40 -6.44 -1.39
CA TRP A 149 -6.12 -6.37 0.05
C TRP A 149 -4.93 -7.25 0.42
N GLY A 150 -4.48 -7.14 1.67
CA GLY A 150 -3.45 -8.00 2.22
C GLY A 150 -2.47 -7.23 3.11
N ARG A 151 -1.68 -7.99 3.88
CA ARG A 151 -0.70 -7.41 4.82
C ARG A 151 0.33 -6.53 4.12
N THR A 152 0.79 -6.96 2.96
CA THR A 152 1.79 -6.23 2.16
C THR A 152 1.23 -4.90 1.66
N LEU A 153 0.03 -4.92 1.06
CA LEU A 153 -0.61 -3.71 0.56
C LEU A 153 -0.90 -2.74 1.70
N PHE A 154 -1.48 -3.23 2.80
CA PHE A 154 -1.75 -2.38 3.95
C PHE A 154 -0.47 -1.83 4.57
N GLY A 155 0.58 -2.64 4.65
CA GLY A 155 1.91 -2.25 5.11
C GLY A 155 2.59 -1.22 4.21
N SER A 156 2.19 -1.08 2.94
CA SER A 156 2.77 -0.11 2.02
C SER A 156 2.29 1.33 2.25
N LEU A 157 1.12 1.51 2.86
CA LEU A 157 0.53 2.84 3.10
C LEU A 157 1.48 3.84 3.78
N PRO A 158 2.28 3.46 4.80
CA PRO A 158 3.24 4.36 5.41
C PRO A 158 4.33 4.90 4.47
N TYR A 159 4.62 4.15 3.42
CA TYR A 159 5.70 4.46 2.48
C TYR A 159 5.22 5.19 1.23
N ILE A 160 3.89 5.37 1.08
CA ILE A 160 3.33 6.13 -0.02
C ILE A 160 3.61 7.62 0.19
N ARG A 161 4.25 8.23 -0.80
CA ARG A 161 4.42 9.68 -0.89
C ARG A 161 3.16 10.28 -1.49
N GLY A 162 2.19 10.56 -0.63
CA GLY A 162 0.91 11.12 -1.03
C GLY A 162 1.06 12.50 -1.70
N ARG A 163 0.29 12.71 -2.76
CA ARG A 163 0.19 13.99 -3.48
C ARG A 163 -1.18 14.12 -4.12
N PRO A 164 -1.70 15.33 -4.37
CA PRO A 164 -2.94 15.50 -5.11
C PRO A 164 -2.80 15.02 -6.55
N LEU A 165 -3.69 14.13 -6.98
CA LEU A 165 -3.83 13.69 -8.37
C LEU A 165 -5.26 14.03 -8.82
N ALA A 166 -5.40 14.90 -9.83
CA ALA A 166 -6.72 15.26 -10.37
C ALA A 166 -7.37 14.03 -11.01
N ASP A 167 -8.67 13.86 -10.82
CA ASP A 167 -9.51 12.79 -11.40
C ASP A 167 -9.01 11.35 -11.09
N PHE A 168 -8.25 11.18 -10.02
CA PHE A 168 -7.74 9.88 -9.59
C PHE A 168 -8.83 9.07 -8.87
N LYS A 169 -9.04 7.84 -9.30
CA LYS A 169 -10.07 6.93 -8.77
C LYS A 169 -9.45 5.66 -8.23
N VAL A 170 -9.93 5.21 -7.09
CA VAL A 170 -9.54 3.94 -6.48
C VAL A 170 -10.78 3.08 -6.30
N ILE A 171 -10.76 1.91 -6.89
CA ILE A 171 -11.87 0.96 -6.86
C ILE A 171 -11.47 -0.25 -6.01
N SER A 172 -12.19 -0.50 -4.91
CA SER A 172 -11.99 -1.73 -4.14
C SER A 172 -12.48 -2.93 -4.96
N LEU A 173 -11.61 -3.92 -5.15
CA LEU A 173 -11.94 -5.14 -5.89
C LEU A 173 -12.56 -6.23 -5.01
N LEU A 174 -12.70 -5.96 -3.72
CA LEU A 174 -13.31 -6.86 -2.74
C LEU A 174 -14.31 -6.10 -1.87
N GLY A 175 -15.35 -6.82 -1.47
CA GLY A 175 -16.29 -6.38 -0.45
C GLY A 175 -15.67 -6.33 0.94
N GLY A 176 -16.45 -5.87 1.90
CA GLY A 176 -16.05 -5.76 3.31
C GLY A 176 -15.90 -7.12 3.98
N ILE A 177 -15.06 -7.16 5.02
CA ILE A 177 -14.88 -8.31 5.90
C ILE A 177 -15.44 -7.95 7.27
N GLY A 178 -16.35 -8.79 7.79
CA GLY A 178 -17.09 -8.50 9.03
C GLY A 178 -16.24 -8.38 10.28
N VAL A 179 -15.05 -9.00 10.32
CA VAL A 179 -14.13 -8.92 11.46
C VAL A 179 -12.88 -8.12 11.04
N ALA A 180 -12.98 -6.82 11.10
CA ALA A 180 -11.88 -5.91 10.80
C ALA A 180 -10.88 -5.82 11.95
N ARG A 181 -10.06 -6.86 12.18
CA ARG A 181 -9.05 -6.83 13.25
C ARG A 181 -7.82 -6.00 12.89
N ARG A 182 -7.28 -6.10 11.67
CA ARG A 182 -6.05 -5.39 11.25
C ARG A 182 -6.05 -4.99 9.77
N PHE A 183 -6.79 -5.68 8.90
CA PHE A 183 -6.75 -5.47 7.46
C PHE A 183 -8.17 -5.61 6.91
N ASN A 184 -8.71 -4.53 6.37
CA ASN A 184 -10.01 -4.52 5.71
C ASN A 184 -9.81 -3.96 4.29
N PRO A 185 -10.34 -4.62 3.23
CA PRO A 185 -10.21 -4.14 1.86
C PRO A 185 -10.71 -2.71 1.69
N ALA A 186 -11.86 -2.39 2.28
CA ALA A 186 -12.45 -1.06 2.21
C ALA A 186 -11.56 0.01 2.89
N GLU A 187 -10.92 -0.33 4.01
CA GLU A 187 -10.01 0.58 4.70
C GLU A 187 -8.76 0.86 3.85
N PHE A 188 -8.19 -0.18 3.23
CA PHE A 188 -7.05 0.00 2.34
C PHE A 188 -7.40 0.93 1.18
N ALA A 189 -8.48 0.63 0.45
CA ALA A 189 -8.93 1.43 -0.68
C ALA A 189 -9.19 2.90 -0.30
N TRP A 190 -9.87 3.13 0.82
CA TRP A 190 -10.12 4.45 1.37
C TRP A 190 -8.83 5.21 1.68
N ARG A 191 -7.89 4.58 2.40
CA ARG A 191 -6.62 5.23 2.79
C ARG A 191 -5.72 5.49 1.58
N PHE A 192 -5.74 4.56 0.61
CA PHE A 192 -5.00 4.70 -0.63
C PHE A 192 -5.53 5.87 -1.46
N ALA A 193 -6.84 5.97 -1.65
CA ALA A 193 -7.47 7.12 -2.33
C ALA A 193 -7.11 8.44 -1.64
N ARG A 194 -7.21 8.50 -0.31
CA ARG A 194 -6.85 9.70 0.46
C ARG A 194 -5.39 10.11 0.31
N ALA A 195 -4.46 9.18 0.14
CA ALA A 195 -3.06 9.51 -0.05
C ALA A 195 -2.84 10.36 -1.31
N PHE A 196 -3.68 10.17 -2.32
CA PHE A 196 -3.63 10.91 -3.58
C PHE A 196 -4.75 11.95 -3.74
N GLN A 197 -5.55 12.18 -2.67
CA GLN A 197 -6.72 13.05 -2.69
C GLN A 197 -7.73 12.70 -3.80
N GLY A 198 -7.80 11.42 -4.17
CA GLY A 198 -8.70 10.88 -5.17
C GLY A 198 -9.99 10.33 -4.57
N ASP A 199 -10.91 9.93 -5.44
CA ASP A 199 -12.18 9.32 -5.08
C ASP A 199 -12.05 7.82 -4.84
N GLY A 200 -12.65 7.32 -3.75
CA GLY A 200 -12.67 5.89 -3.41
C GLY A 200 -14.03 5.27 -3.65
N TYR A 201 -14.09 4.24 -4.48
CA TYR A 201 -15.29 3.44 -4.76
C TYR A 201 -15.18 2.11 -4.03
N LEU A 202 -16.13 1.86 -3.13
CA LEU A 202 -16.12 0.68 -2.28
C LEU A 202 -17.27 -0.24 -2.66
N ILE A 203 -17.08 -1.55 -2.54
CA ILE A 203 -18.15 -2.54 -2.70
C ILE A 203 -18.87 -2.66 -1.35
N PRO A 204 -20.09 -2.12 -1.20
CA PRO A 204 -20.87 -2.14 0.04
C PRO A 204 -21.55 -3.50 0.27
N ALA A 205 -20.79 -4.57 0.17
CA ALA A 205 -21.24 -5.94 0.36
C ALA A 205 -20.17 -6.78 1.07
N PRO A 206 -20.52 -7.92 1.68
CA PRO A 206 -19.54 -8.88 2.17
C PRO A 206 -18.61 -9.38 1.05
N ALA A 207 -17.32 -9.62 1.38
CA ALA A 207 -16.37 -10.18 0.44
C ALA A 207 -16.74 -11.63 0.00
N VAL A 208 -17.40 -12.36 0.88
CA VAL A 208 -17.89 -13.72 0.66
C VAL A 208 -19.34 -13.78 1.08
N VAL A 209 -20.16 -14.43 0.27
CA VAL A 209 -21.58 -14.69 0.51
C VAL A 209 -21.85 -16.19 0.49
N ASP A 210 -23.00 -16.58 1.00
CA ASP A 210 -23.39 -17.99 1.20
C ASP A 210 -23.79 -18.73 -0.08
N SER A 211 -24.14 -18.00 -1.14
CA SER A 211 -24.66 -18.61 -2.36
C SER A 211 -24.49 -17.72 -3.59
N LEU A 212 -24.53 -18.35 -4.76
CA LEU A 212 -24.58 -17.66 -6.05
C LEU A 212 -25.85 -16.80 -6.19
N GLU A 213 -26.96 -17.25 -5.62
CA GLU A 213 -28.22 -16.50 -5.62
C GLU A 213 -28.06 -15.18 -4.86
N THR A 214 -27.47 -15.22 -3.67
CA THR A 214 -27.18 -14.02 -2.88
C THR A 214 -26.23 -13.09 -3.63
N LYS A 215 -25.17 -13.62 -4.25
CA LYS A 215 -24.25 -12.83 -5.09
C LYS A 215 -25.00 -12.13 -6.22
N THR A 216 -25.82 -12.86 -6.97
CA THR A 216 -26.61 -12.30 -8.08
C THR A 216 -27.57 -11.22 -7.59
N ALA A 217 -28.26 -11.48 -6.48
CA ALA A 217 -29.18 -10.50 -5.90
C ALA A 217 -28.48 -9.20 -5.49
N LEU A 218 -27.32 -9.30 -4.89
CA LEU A 218 -26.51 -8.12 -4.52
C LEU A 218 -26.09 -7.32 -5.75
N ILE A 219 -25.66 -8.00 -6.81
CA ILE A 219 -25.21 -7.34 -8.04
C ILE A 219 -26.39 -6.67 -8.76
N GLU A 220 -27.47 -7.42 -9.01
CA GLU A 220 -28.55 -6.96 -9.89
C GLU A 220 -29.58 -6.09 -9.18
N ARG A 221 -29.85 -6.34 -7.89
CA ARG A 221 -30.95 -5.67 -7.16
C ARG A 221 -30.48 -4.64 -6.14
N CYS A 222 -29.19 -4.69 -5.73
CA CYS A 222 -28.64 -3.77 -4.73
C CYS A 222 -27.66 -2.73 -5.31
N GLY A 223 -27.63 -2.57 -6.64
CA GLY A 223 -26.86 -1.52 -7.29
C GLY A 223 -25.33 -1.76 -7.37
N LEU A 224 -24.85 -2.96 -7.01
CA LEU A 224 -23.41 -3.25 -7.08
C LEU A 224 -22.88 -3.28 -8.51
N HIS A 225 -23.74 -3.48 -9.51
CA HIS A 225 -23.34 -3.49 -10.91
C HIS A 225 -22.66 -2.17 -11.34
N GLU A 226 -23.05 -1.03 -10.78
CA GLU A 226 -22.43 0.26 -11.09
C GLU A 226 -20.97 0.33 -10.64
N VAL A 227 -20.67 -0.15 -9.42
CA VAL A 227 -19.29 -0.17 -8.90
C VAL A 227 -18.46 -1.24 -9.61
N LEU A 228 -19.05 -2.41 -9.89
CA LEU A 228 -18.35 -3.49 -10.58
C LEU A 228 -18.03 -3.12 -12.04
N ALA A 229 -18.90 -2.34 -12.71
CA ALA A 229 -18.64 -1.85 -14.06
C ALA A 229 -17.39 -0.91 -14.12
N LEU A 230 -17.02 -0.26 -13.02
CA LEU A 230 -15.79 0.53 -12.97
C LEU A 230 -14.54 -0.35 -13.08
N ALA A 231 -14.63 -1.64 -12.71
CA ALA A 231 -13.52 -2.57 -12.84
C ALA A 231 -13.17 -2.90 -14.31
N ASP A 232 -14.09 -2.67 -15.23
CA ASP A 232 -13.86 -2.90 -16.67
C ASP A 232 -12.99 -1.78 -17.31
N THR A 233 -12.80 -0.66 -16.62
CA THR A 233 -12.12 0.54 -17.13
C THR A 233 -10.87 0.91 -16.31
N LEU A 234 -10.26 -0.05 -15.63
CA LEU A 234 -9.08 0.19 -14.82
C LEU A 234 -7.82 0.37 -15.67
N ASP A 235 -7.03 1.39 -15.35
CA ASP A 235 -5.70 1.59 -15.93
C ASP A 235 -4.65 0.70 -15.28
N ALA A 236 -4.84 0.37 -13.99
CA ALA A 236 -3.95 -0.50 -13.25
C ALA A 236 -4.69 -1.27 -12.15
N VAL A 237 -4.12 -2.40 -11.74
CA VAL A 237 -4.60 -3.20 -10.61
C VAL A 237 -3.46 -3.45 -9.64
N LEU A 238 -3.68 -3.14 -8.38
CA LEU A 238 -2.75 -3.38 -7.28
C LEU A 238 -3.27 -4.53 -6.42
N ILE A 239 -2.63 -5.68 -6.54
CA ILE A 239 -3.03 -6.91 -5.83
C ILE A 239 -1.87 -7.51 -5.05
N SER A 240 -2.18 -8.35 -4.10
CA SER A 240 -1.23 -9.27 -3.48
C SER A 240 -1.63 -10.71 -3.73
N VAL A 241 -0.63 -11.58 -3.74
CA VAL A 241 -0.83 -13.04 -3.88
C VAL A 241 -0.79 -13.63 -2.49
N GLY A 242 -1.78 -14.44 -2.15
CA GLY A 242 -1.86 -15.20 -0.92
C GLY A 242 -1.31 -16.63 -1.10
N SER A 243 -0.89 -17.24 -0.01
CA SER A 243 -0.55 -18.66 0.08
C SER A 243 -1.60 -19.37 0.94
N LEU A 244 -1.81 -20.65 0.74
CA LEU A 244 -2.73 -21.48 1.55
C LEU A 244 -2.10 -21.96 2.86
N ALA A 245 -0.79 -21.76 3.07
CA ALA A 245 -0.13 -22.21 4.29
C ALA A 245 -0.83 -21.66 5.55
N ALA A 246 -0.87 -22.45 6.62
CA ALA A 246 -1.54 -22.14 7.90
C ALA A 246 -1.15 -20.80 8.55
N ALA A 247 -0.06 -20.19 8.07
CA ALA A 247 0.41 -18.89 8.51
C ALA A 247 -0.22 -17.71 7.78
N THR A 248 -1.08 -17.93 6.80
CA THR A 248 -1.64 -16.87 5.94
C THR A 248 -2.59 -15.93 6.67
N THR A 249 -2.79 -14.76 6.07
CA THR A 249 -3.73 -13.77 6.59
C THR A 249 -5.17 -14.31 6.64
N LEU A 250 -5.54 -15.13 5.64
CA LEU A 250 -6.87 -15.73 5.55
C LEU A 250 -7.14 -16.71 6.70
N TYR A 251 -6.19 -17.62 6.97
CA TYR A 251 -6.33 -18.59 8.05
C TYR A 251 -6.23 -17.93 9.43
N ARG A 252 -5.20 -17.11 9.67
CA ARG A 252 -5.04 -16.40 10.96
C ARG A 252 -6.13 -15.40 11.26
N GLY A 253 -6.74 -14.84 10.24
CA GLY A 253 -7.89 -13.94 10.35
C GLY A 253 -9.19 -14.66 10.61
N GLY A 254 -9.24 -15.99 10.53
CA GLY A 254 -10.46 -16.78 10.66
C GLY A 254 -11.38 -16.67 9.43
N TYR A 255 -10.84 -16.25 8.29
CA TYR A 255 -11.61 -16.14 7.03
C TYR A 255 -11.72 -17.48 6.30
N LEU A 256 -10.75 -18.37 6.53
CA LEU A 256 -10.77 -19.76 6.06
C LEU A 256 -10.70 -20.70 7.25
N SER A 257 -11.57 -21.69 7.30
CA SER A 257 -11.44 -22.79 8.25
C SER A 257 -10.37 -23.76 7.80
N GLU A 258 -9.81 -24.53 8.74
CA GLU A 258 -8.85 -25.59 8.43
C GLU A 258 -9.41 -26.62 7.44
N ALA A 259 -10.69 -26.97 7.59
CA ALA A 259 -11.36 -27.90 6.68
C ALA A 259 -11.40 -27.38 5.23
N VAL A 260 -11.64 -26.09 5.06
CA VAL A 260 -11.65 -25.44 3.74
C VAL A 260 -10.24 -25.38 3.16
N CYS A 261 -9.22 -25.02 3.94
CA CYS A 261 -7.83 -25.05 3.49
C CYS A 261 -7.41 -26.44 3.02
N ASN A 262 -7.70 -27.48 3.82
CA ASN A 262 -7.38 -28.87 3.47
C ASN A 262 -8.12 -29.32 2.21
N ALA A 263 -9.37 -28.92 2.01
CA ALA A 263 -10.13 -29.22 0.82
C ALA A 263 -9.56 -28.55 -0.44
N LEU A 264 -9.11 -27.30 -0.32
CA LEU A 264 -8.45 -26.56 -1.42
C LEU A 264 -7.10 -27.19 -1.78
N GLU A 265 -6.27 -27.47 -0.77
CA GLU A 265 -4.97 -28.14 -0.97
C GLU A 265 -5.12 -29.52 -1.61
N SER A 266 -6.12 -30.32 -1.18
CA SER A 266 -6.41 -31.62 -1.78
C SER A 266 -6.83 -31.57 -3.25
N ARG A 267 -7.36 -30.41 -3.70
CA ARG A 267 -7.69 -30.12 -5.09
C ARG A 267 -6.55 -29.46 -5.87
N GLY A 268 -5.37 -29.33 -5.27
CA GLY A 268 -4.17 -28.80 -5.92
C GLY A 268 -3.98 -27.29 -5.82
N ALA A 269 -4.81 -26.58 -5.07
CA ALA A 269 -4.64 -25.14 -4.89
C ALA A 269 -3.31 -24.83 -4.17
N VAL A 270 -2.57 -23.85 -4.66
CA VAL A 270 -1.28 -23.42 -4.11
C VAL A 270 -1.32 -22.01 -3.54
N GLY A 271 -2.29 -21.20 -3.92
CA GLY A 271 -2.43 -19.82 -3.47
C GLY A 271 -3.73 -19.17 -3.94
N ASP A 272 -3.90 -17.90 -3.57
CA ASP A 272 -5.06 -17.11 -3.95
C ASP A 272 -4.72 -15.72 -4.47
N ILE A 273 -5.60 -15.21 -5.32
CA ILE A 273 -5.69 -13.81 -5.72
C ILE A 273 -7.15 -13.40 -5.58
N LEU A 274 -7.46 -12.42 -4.73
CA LEU A 274 -8.80 -11.89 -4.53
C LEU A 274 -9.85 -12.99 -4.19
N TYR A 275 -9.49 -13.95 -3.33
CA TYR A 275 -10.30 -15.13 -2.97
C TYR A 275 -10.56 -16.12 -4.10
N HIS A 276 -9.92 -15.97 -5.27
CA HIS A 276 -9.88 -17.03 -6.28
C HIS A 276 -8.63 -17.87 -6.05
N TYR A 277 -8.82 -19.18 -5.92
CA TYR A 277 -7.74 -20.12 -5.65
C TYR A 277 -7.20 -20.67 -6.94
N TYR A 278 -5.88 -20.83 -7.03
CA TYR A 278 -5.18 -21.26 -8.23
C TYR A 278 -4.30 -22.47 -7.93
N ASP A 279 -4.23 -23.38 -8.90
CA ASP A 279 -3.28 -24.48 -8.91
C ASP A 279 -1.90 -24.02 -9.46
N ARG A 280 -0.96 -24.98 -9.58
CA ARG A 280 0.39 -24.72 -10.08
C ARG A 280 0.45 -24.29 -11.55
N ASP A 281 -0.57 -24.64 -12.33
CA ASP A 281 -0.67 -24.32 -13.74
C ASP A 281 -1.43 -23.01 -13.98
N GLY A 282 -1.90 -22.36 -12.90
CA GLY A 282 -2.66 -21.11 -12.94
C GLY A 282 -4.14 -21.29 -13.24
N ALA A 283 -4.65 -22.52 -13.19
CA ALA A 283 -6.07 -22.77 -13.33
C ALA A 283 -6.81 -22.49 -12.00
N ILE A 284 -8.02 -21.94 -12.11
CA ILE A 284 -8.88 -21.69 -10.94
C ILE A 284 -9.35 -23.03 -10.37
N VAL A 285 -9.14 -23.21 -9.07
CA VAL A 285 -9.66 -24.34 -8.31
C VAL A 285 -11.04 -23.98 -7.77
N ASP A 286 -12.06 -24.69 -8.25
CA ASP A 286 -13.42 -24.51 -7.77
C ASP A 286 -13.53 -24.75 -6.26
N HIS A 287 -14.18 -23.83 -5.59
CA HIS A 287 -14.50 -23.91 -4.17
C HIS A 287 -15.99 -23.61 -3.98
N PRO A 288 -16.71 -24.41 -3.18
CA PRO A 288 -18.12 -24.17 -2.88
C PRO A 288 -18.35 -22.88 -2.13
#